data_4eb3b00a48d9d19b22c9297f42420ecd
#
_entry.id   4eb3b00a48d9d19b22c9297f42420ecd
#
_cell.length_a   1.000
_cell.length_b   1.000
_cell.length_c   1.000
_cell.angle_alpha   90.00
_cell.angle_beta   90.00
_cell.angle_gamma   90.00
#
_symmetry.space_group_name_H-M   'P 1'
#
loop_
_entity.id
_entity.type
_entity.pdbx_description
1 polymer ?
#
loop_
_entity_poly.entity_id
_entity_poly.type
_entity_poly.pdbx_seq_one_letter_code
_entity_poly.pdbx_strand_id
1 'polypeptide(L)'
;TNIHNTTHNLYATGCLERARATAVRHGLPLWEIHALVRLGNDDALRDGRLERLEQARTQATLVGAITARYQAEQSIALYTTLKGDYGTAEKLVEEVYDAAARLKLVGCVHYVLLVRAVLAGHRGRRKEMDEALATFRRWDGDTQPLHVPRIYGLARAFCALLEENRSRAVAEQAAALRAEDATPTVYHSGGRYGLNLLLGALSGAITRPEFDAIVSSPGAGFRWDRMFALFGQAVLAGRAGGADEAVAAVDEAITVGAPYAMGRRLGLRLVAEAALADGWGRPIDWLREAEDYFHAADIPAVASACRALLRHSGVRVAQRRSGVTEIPSALRSAGLTVREYEVLRLLADRLGNREIADRLHLSTRTVEKHVSSLITKTGLPNRIALSEYAVNTAGRA
;
A
#
# COMPACT_ATOMS: atom_id res chain seq x y z
N THR A 1 28.90 -1.87 -14.59
CA THR A 1 28.01 -2.16 -13.44
C THR A 1 26.53 -1.94 -13.77
N ASN A 2 26.18 -1.02 -14.69
CA ASN A 2 24.79 -0.75 -15.07
C ASN A 2 24.19 -1.76 -16.05
N ILE A 3 25.03 -2.45 -16.84
CA ILE A 3 24.57 -3.44 -17.83
C ILE A 3 23.88 -4.64 -17.18
N HIS A 4 24.30 -5.03 -15.96
CA HIS A 4 23.71 -6.16 -15.24
C HIS A 4 22.33 -5.84 -14.61
N ASN A 5 21.99 -4.58 -14.57
CA ASN A 5 20.69 -4.16 -14.10
C ASN A 5 19.61 -4.19 -15.19
N THR A 6 19.95 -4.31 -16.47
CA THR A 6 19.03 -4.19 -17.61
C THR A 6 18.43 -5.51 -18.08
N THR A 7 18.97 -6.63 -17.64
CA THR A 7 18.45 -7.93 -18.07
C THR A 7 17.85 -8.68 -16.90
N HIS A 8 16.55 -8.56 -16.71
CA HIS A 8 15.74 -9.43 -15.85
C HIS A 8 15.66 -10.84 -16.43
N ASN A 9 16.76 -11.33 -16.98
CA ASN A 9 16.77 -12.66 -17.52
C ASN A 9 17.65 -13.57 -16.66
N LEU A 10 17.44 -14.84 -16.81
CA LEU A 10 18.25 -15.90 -16.19
C LEU A 10 19.76 -15.70 -16.36
N TYR A 11 20.17 -14.96 -17.40
CA TYR A 11 21.56 -14.62 -17.64
C TYR A 11 22.15 -13.67 -16.60
N ALA A 12 21.40 -12.62 -16.22
CA ALA A 12 21.87 -11.67 -15.20
C ALA A 12 21.98 -12.35 -13.83
N THR A 13 20.96 -13.15 -13.45
CA THR A 13 21.00 -13.95 -12.23
C THR A 13 22.19 -14.91 -12.23
N GLY A 14 22.44 -15.62 -13.36
CA GLY A 14 23.60 -16.48 -13.51
C GLY A 14 24.95 -15.73 -13.40
N CYS A 15 25.06 -14.51 -13.90
CA CYS A 15 26.25 -13.67 -13.72
C CYS A 15 26.47 -13.28 -12.25
N LEU A 16 25.39 -12.93 -11.53
CA LEU A 16 25.46 -12.57 -10.11
C LEU A 16 25.83 -13.78 -9.23
N GLU A 17 25.31 -14.98 -9.54
CA GLU A 17 25.71 -16.22 -8.84
C GLU A 17 27.20 -16.54 -9.07
N ARG A 18 27.70 -16.41 -10.30
CA ARG A 18 29.14 -16.58 -10.59
C ARG A 18 30.00 -15.54 -9.87
N ALA A 19 29.54 -14.27 -9.85
CA ALA A 19 30.23 -13.20 -9.12
C ALA A 19 30.30 -13.51 -7.63
N ARG A 20 29.19 -13.98 -7.04
CA ARG A 20 29.13 -14.40 -5.64
C ARG A 20 30.09 -15.56 -5.37
N ALA A 21 30.05 -16.62 -6.19
CA ALA A 21 30.92 -17.77 -6.03
C ALA A 21 32.41 -17.39 -6.13
N THR A 22 32.74 -16.46 -7.03
CA THR A 22 34.11 -15.93 -7.15
C THR A 22 34.50 -15.13 -5.91
N ALA A 23 33.62 -14.26 -5.41
CA ALA A 23 33.88 -13.48 -4.21
C ALA A 23 34.14 -14.37 -2.98
N VAL A 24 33.33 -15.41 -2.79
CA VAL A 24 33.50 -16.42 -1.72
C VAL A 24 34.87 -17.11 -1.85
N ARG A 25 35.20 -17.60 -3.06
CA ARG A 25 36.46 -18.31 -3.33
C ARG A 25 37.72 -17.48 -3.01
N HIS A 26 37.62 -16.19 -3.25
CA HIS A 26 38.78 -15.26 -3.08
C HIS A 26 38.72 -14.45 -1.78
N GLY A 27 37.77 -14.77 -0.85
CA GLY A 27 37.68 -14.07 0.43
C GLY A 27 37.32 -12.59 0.31
N LEU A 28 36.44 -12.22 -0.62
CA LEU A 28 36.04 -10.84 -0.92
C LEU A 28 34.64 -10.52 -0.36
N PRO A 29 34.50 -10.33 0.96
CA PRO A 29 33.18 -10.27 1.63
C PRO A 29 32.30 -9.13 1.12
N LEU A 30 32.86 -7.96 0.79
CA LEU A 30 32.06 -6.84 0.26
C LEU A 30 31.41 -7.18 -1.09
N TRP A 31 32.13 -7.86 -1.96
CA TRP A 31 31.59 -8.28 -3.27
C TRP A 31 30.55 -9.38 -3.13
N GLU A 32 30.72 -10.29 -2.18
CA GLU A 32 29.70 -11.29 -1.85
C GLU A 32 28.42 -10.62 -1.37
N ILE A 33 28.52 -9.67 -0.43
CA ILE A 33 27.36 -8.93 0.10
C ILE A 33 26.64 -8.16 -1.01
N HIS A 34 27.38 -7.48 -1.89
CA HIS A 34 26.78 -6.78 -3.03
C HIS A 34 26.05 -7.73 -3.99
N ALA A 35 26.60 -8.91 -4.24
CA ALA A 35 25.92 -9.94 -5.05
C ALA A 35 24.66 -10.44 -4.34
N LEU A 36 24.72 -10.71 -3.04
CA LEU A 36 23.56 -11.12 -2.23
C LEU A 36 22.44 -10.09 -2.22
N VAL A 37 22.74 -8.80 -2.07
CA VAL A 37 21.73 -7.74 -2.14
C VAL A 37 21.00 -7.77 -3.49
N ARG A 38 21.72 -7.91 -4.59
CA ARG A 38 21.12 -7.95 -5.94
C ARG A 38 20.31 -9.20 -6.19
N LEU A 39 20.85 -10.36 -5.84
CA LEU A 39 20.15 -11.65 -5.92
C LEU A 39 18.91 -11.67 -5.02
N GLY A 40 19.01 -11.11 -3.81
CA GLY A 40 17.91 -11.02 -2.89
C GLY A 40 16.80 -10.08 -3.36
N ASN A 41 17.12 -9.00 -4.09
CA ASN A 41 16.11 -8.17 -4.76
C ASN A 41 15.41 -8.94 -5.90
N ASP A 42 16.14 -9.74 -6.68
CA ASP A 42 15.55 -10.59 -7.73
C ASP A 42 14.62 -11.66 -7.12
N ASP A 43 15.05 -12.35 -6.06
CA ASP A 43 14.22 -13.32 -5.32
C ASP A 43 12.95 -12.67 -4.76
N ALA A 44 13.07 -11.47 -4.17
CA ALA A 44 11.93 -10.76 -3.60
C ALA A 44 10.90 -10.34 -4.68
N LEU A 45 11.37 -9.93 -5.84
CA LEU A 45 10.50 -9.54 -6.96
C LEU A 45 9.82 -10.74 -7.62
N ARG A 46 10.54 -11.88 -7.78
CA ARG A 46 10.02 -13.08 -8.46
C ARG A 46 9.17 -13.95 -7.56
N ASP A 47 9.66 -14.21 -6.35
CA ASP A 47 9.11 -15.22 -5.46
C ASP A 47 8.58 -14.64 -4.14
N GLY A 48 8.90 -13.38 -3.84
CA GLY A 48 8.58 -12.74 -2.58
C GLY A 48 9.51 -13.18 -1.43
N ARG A 49 10.67 -13.81 -1.71
CA ARG A 49 11.60 -14.32 -0.71
C ARG A 49 12.59 -13.24 -0.27
N LEU A 50 12.93 -13.17 1.02
CA LEU A 50 13.81 -12.16 1.62
C LEU A 50 15.11 -12.75 2.20
N GLU A 51 15.29 -14.06 2.16
CA GLU A 51 16.37 -14.77 2.86
C GLU A 51 17.76 -14.27 2.45
N ARG A 52 18.00 -14.02 1.17
CA ARG A 52 19.28 -13.48 0.69
C ARG A 52 19.52 -12.04 1.13
N LEU A 53 18.47 -11.23 1.22
CA LEU A 53 18.59 -9.86 1.77
C LEU A 53 18.91 -9.89 3.25
N GLU A 54 18.29 -10.78 4.02
CA GLU A 54 18.59 -10.99 5.43
C GLU A 54 20.03 -11.51 5.65
N GLN A 55 20.48 -12.44 4.79
CA GLN A 55 21.86 -12.91 4.77
C GLN A 55 22.82 -11.74 4.50
N ALA A 56 22.53 -10.93 3.47
CA ALA A 56 23.33 -9.75 3.15
C ALA A 56 23.43 -8.76 4.31
N ARG A 57 22.29 -8.48 4.97
CA ARG A 57 22.22 -7.63 6.17
C ARG A 57 23.12 -8.14 7.29
N THR A 58 23.01 -9.44 7.58
CA THR A 58 23.80 -10.08 8.65
C THR A 58 25.29 -10.03 8.34
N GLN A 59 25.69 -10.41 7.12
CA GLN A 59 27.10 -10.37 6.72
C GLN A 59 27.66 -8.94 6.70
N ALA A 60 26.88 -7.97 6.18
CA ALA A 60 27.28 -6.57 6.18
C ALA A 60 27.50 -6.02 7.61
N THR A 61 26.68 -6.45 8.56
CA THR A 61 26.83 -6.09 9.97
C THR A 61 28.11 -6.67 10.55
N LEU A 62 28.43 -7.93 10.29
CA LEU A 62 29.63 -8.62 10.79
C LEU A 62 30.92 -7.99 10.29
N VAL A 63 30.98 -7.52 9.03
CA VAL A 63 32.18 -6.92 8.45
C VAL A 63 32.20 -5.39 8.55
N GLY A 64 31.21 -4.76 9.18
CA GLY A 64 31.13 -3.30 9.31
C GLY A 64 30.81 -2.56 8.00
N ALA A 65 30.23 -3.24 7.01
CA ALA A 65 29.88 -2.66 5.71
C ALA A 65 28.57 -1.86 5.77
N ILE A 66 28.60 -0.70 6.42
CA ILE A 66 27.43 0.11 6.80
C ILE A 66 26.51 0.41 5.61
N THR A 67 27.05 0.89 4.48
CA THR A 67 26.25 1.22 3.29
C THR A 67 25.54 -0.01 2.72
N ALA A 68 26.23 -1.15 2.64
CA ALA A 68 25.64 -2.39 2.13
C ALA A 68 24.55 -2.93 3.08
N ARG A 69 24.75 -2.79 4.39
CA ARG A 69 23.72 -3.10 5.39
C ARG A 69 22.45 -2.28 5.14
N TYR A 70 22.56 -0.96 5.00
CA TYR A 70 21.38 -0.11 4.75
C TYR A 70 20.73 -0.38 3.40
N GLN A 71 21.52 -0.75 2.37
CA GLN A 71 20.96 -1.19 1.09
C GLN A 71 20.12 -2.46 1.22
N ALA A 72 20.51 -3.41 2.05
CA ALA A 72 19.71 -4.59 2.35
C ALA A 72 18.45 -4.23 3.16
N GLU A 73 18.61 -3.47 4.25
CA GLU A 73 17.51 -3.07 5.15
C GLU A 73 16.42 -2.27 4.44
N GLN A 74 16.77 -1.31 3.60
CA GLN A 74 15.80 -0.52 2.83
C GLN A 74 15.08 -1.36 1.77
N SER A 75 15.75 -2.36 1.16
CA SER A 75 15.10 -3.32 0.26
C SER A 75 14.13 -4.22 1.03
N ILE A 76 14.53 -4.74 2.19
CA ILE A 76 13.66 -5.51 3.08
C ILE A 76 12.43 -4.66 3.46
N ALA A 77 12.62 -3.39 3.85
CA ALA A 77 11.52 -2.50 4.21
C ALA A 77 10.52 -2.29 3.06
N LEU A 78 11.02 -2.14 1.80
CA LEU A 78 10.15 -2.03 0.63
C LEU A 78 9.29 -3.28 0.44
N TYR A 79 9.92 -4.46 0.40
CA TYR A 79 9.19 -5.70 0.16
C TYR A 79 8.28 -6.08 1.33
N THR A 80 8.67 -5.78 2.56
CA THR A 80 7.84 -5.92 3.77
C THR A 80 6.61 -5.01 3.69
N THR A 81 6.77 -3.79 3.16
CA THR A 81 5.64 -2.89 2.85
C THR A 81 4.68 -3.52 1.84
N LEU A 82 5.19 -4.08 0.72
CA LEU A 82 4.33 -4.73 -0.29
C LEU A 82 3.59 -5.94 0.28
N LYS A 83 4.19 -6.66 1.22
CA LYS A 83 3.55 -7.79 1.94
C LYS A 83 2.48 -7.33 2.94
N GLY A 84 2.48 -6.06 3.34
CA GLY A 84 1.51 -5.51 4.29
C GLY A 84 1.93 -5.58 5.76
N ASP A 85 3.17 -5.99 6.06
CA ASP A 85 3.74 -5.89 7.41
C ASP A 85 4.28 -4.47 7.63
N TYR A 86 3.36 -3.55 7.80
CA TYR A 86 3.67 -2.13 7.92
C TYR A 86 4.43 -1.78 9.21
N GLY A 87 4.21 -2.52 10.29
CA GLY A 87 4.89 -2.27 11.56
C GLY A 87 6.40 -2.55 11.49
N THR A 88 6.78 -3.68 10.89
CA THR A 88 8.19 -4.01 10.66
C THR A 88 8.84 -3.06 9.64
N ALA A 89 8.11 -2.72 8.56
CA ALA A 89 8.61 -1.78 7.56
C ALA A 89 8.85 -0.38 8.14
N GLU A 90 7.96 0.14 8.98
CA GLU A 90 8.05 1.45 9.61
C GLU A 90 9.30 1.56 10.50
N LYS A 91 9.55 0.55 11.35
CA LYS A 91 10.77 0.49 12.18
C LYS A 91 12.05 0.53 11.36
N LEU A 92 12.14 -0.30 10.32
CA LEU A 92 13.30 -0.34 9.44
C LEU A 92 13.50 1.01 8.71
N VAL A 93 12.43 1.62 8.24
CA VAL A 93 12.48 2.93 7.58
C VAL A 93 13.02 4.01 8.52
N GLU A 94 12.56 4.07 9.77
CA GLU A 94 13.01 5.06 10.75
C GLU A 94 14.47 4.85 11.13
N GLU A 95 14.85 3.61 11.47
CA GLU A 95 16.24 3.27 11.84
C GLU A 95 17.23 3.60 10.72
N VAL A 96 16.92 3.20 9.48
CA VAL A 96 17.78 3.47 8.33
C VAL A 96 17.84 4.96 8.00
N TYR A 97 16.71 5.67 8.05
CA TYR A 97 16.66 7.11 7.76
C TYR A 97 17.52 7.91 8.73
N ASP A 98 17.35 7.68 10.04
CA ASP A 98 18.08 8.42 11.07
C ASP A 98 19.59 8.18 10.97
N ALA A 99 20.00 6.95 10.72
CA ALA A 99 21.40 6.60 10.61
C ALA A 99 22.03 7.12 9.29
N ALA A 100 21.33 6.91 8.16
CA ALA A 100 21.82 7.36 6.85
C ALA A 100 21.89 8.89 6.75
N ALA A 101 20.94 9.62 7.35
CA ALA A 101 20.94 11.07 7.41
C ALA A 101 22.12 11.62 8.22
N ARG A 102 22.40 11.04 9.39
CA ARG A 102 23.57 11.41 10.22
C ARG A 102 24.89 11.18 9.50
N LEU A 103 24.97 10.08 8.76
CA LEU A 103 26.19 9.71 7.99
C LEU A 103 26.24 10.37 6.61
N LYS A 104 25.25 11.18 6.24
CA LYS A 104 25.13 11.85 4.92
C LYS A 104 25.21 10.86 3.74
N LEU A 105 24.65 9.67 3.89
CA LEU A 105 24.56 8.64 2.85
C LEU A 105 23.38 8.94 1.92
N VAL A 106 23.55 9.94 1.04
CA VAL A 106 22.47 10.51 0.21
C VAL A 106 21.67 9.45 -0.54
N GLY A 107 22.34 8.48 -1.19
CA GLY A 107 21.65 7.42 -1.93
C GLY A 107 20.78 6.53 -1.04
N CYS A 108 21.20 6.26 0.21
CA CYS A 108 20.38 5.52 1.19
C CYS A 108 19.21 6.38 1.67
N VAL A 109 19.45 7.67 1.93
CA VAL A 109 18.38 8.60 2.35
C VAL A 109 17.29 8.69 1.28
N HIS A 110 17.65 8.85 0.00
CA HIS A 110 16.68 8.90 -1.09
C HIS A 110 15.84 7.63 -1.16
N TYR A 111 16.50 6.47 -1.14
CA TYR A 111 15.75 5.22 -1.24
C TYR A 111 14.83 4.99 -0.03
N VAL A 112 15.28 5.26 1.19
CA VAL A 112 14.44 5.06 2.37
C VAL A 112 13.27 6.06 2.43
N LEU A 113 13.44 7.29 1.92
CA LEU A 113 12.34 8.25 1.78
C LEU A 113 11.33 7.82 0.71
N LEU A 114 11.80 7.21 -0.39
CA LEU A 114 10.91 6.54 -1.34
C LEU A 114 10.11 5.43 -0.63
N VAL A 115 10.77 4.55 0.14
CA VAL A 115 10.07 3.47 0.87
C VAL A 115 9.07 4.03 1.86
N ARG A 116 9.42 5.11 2.60
CA ARG A 116 8.49 5.82 3.50
C ARG A 116 7.25 6.34 2.75
N ALA A 117 7.45 6.90 1.55
CA ALA A 117 6.34 7.35 0.72
C ALA A 117 5.45 6.20 0.23
N VAL A 118 6.07 5.06 -0.18
CA VAL A 118 5.33 3.85 -0.57
C VAL A 118 4.53 3.30 0.62
N LEU A 119 5.14 3.20 1.79
CA LEU A 119 4.50 2.74 3.03
C LEU A 119 3.27 3.59 3.37
N ALA A 120 3.42 4.91 3.36
CA ALA A 120 2.32 5.84 3.61
C ALA A 120 1.23 5.73 2.53
N GLY A 121 1.62 5.64 1.25
CA GLY A 121 0.70 5.46 0.12
C GLY A 121 -0.12 4.17 0.21
N HIS A 122 0.49 3.05 0.61
CA HIS A 122 -0.17 1.75 0.80
C HIS A 122 -1.06 1.66 2.06
N ARG A 123 -0.95 2.66 2.94
CA ARG A 123 -1.84 2.84 4.11
C ARG A 123 -2.92 3.91 3.85
N GLY A 124 -2.98 4.50 2.64
CA GLY A 124 -3.91 5.60 2.32
C GLY A 124 -3.60 6.92 3.03
N ARG A 125 -2.39 7.06 3.60
CA ARG A 125 -1.98 8.22 4.39
C ARG A 125 -1.31 9.28 3.51
N ARG A 126 -2.12 9.99 2.74
CA ARG A 126 -1.66 10.98 1.75
C ARG A 126 -0.74 12.03 2.35
N LYS A 127 -1.10 12.60 3.48
CA LYS A 127 -0.30 13.66 4.12
C LYS A 127 1.11 13.17 4.44
N GLU A 128 1.24 12.01 5.07
CA GLU A 128 2.54 11.39 5.41
C GLU A 128 3.36 11.09 4.14
N MET A 129 2.69 10.59 3.08
CA MET A 129 3.33 10.35 1.78
C MET A 129 3.88 11.64 1.17
N ASP A 130 3.09 12.72 1.15
CA ASP A 130 3.49 14.00 0.58
C ASP A 130 4.62 14.67 1.40
N GLU A 131 4.63 14.53 2.73
CA GLU A 131 5.73 14.96 3.61
C GLU A 131 7.03 14.20 3.34
N ALA A 132 6.95 12.87 3.16
CA ALA A 132 8.12 12.06 2.79
C ALA A 132 8.69 12.48 1.43
N LEU A 133 7.82 12.71 0.44
CA LEU A 133 8.22 13.18 -0.89
C LEU A 133 8.76 14.62 -0.89
N ALA A 134 8.23 15.50 -0.04
CA ALA A 134 8.78 16.83 0.15
C ALA A 134 10.19 16.78 0.76
N THR A 135 10.41 15.87 1.71
CA THR A 135 11.73 15.64 2.30
C THR A 135 12.70 15.05 1.29
N PHE A 136 12.26 14.08 0.49
CA PHE A 136 13.04 13.50 -0.62
C PHE A 136 13.59 14.61 -1.55
N ARG A 137 12.74 15.53 -2.00
CA ARG A 137 13.15 16.65 -2.87
C ARG A 137 14.16 17.60 -2.23
N ARG A 138 14.11 17.80 -0.90
CA ARG A 138 15.05 18.68 -0.20
C ARG A 138 16.47 18.11 -0.11
N TRP A 139 16.62 16.79 -0.16
CA TRP A 139 17.93 16.15 -0.07
C TRP A 139 18.74 16.22 -1.36
N ASP A 140 18.11 16.30 -2.53
CA ASP A 140 18.81 16.15 -3.81
C ASP A 140 18.53 17.26 -4.84
N GLY A 141 18.01 18.41 -4.45
CA GLY A 141 17.69 19.43 -5.46
C GLY A 141 16.74 18.87 -6.53
N ASP A 142 17.12 18.33 -7.61
CA ASP A 142 16.20 18.08 -8.70
C ASP A 142 16.12 16.65 -9.26
N THR A 143 16.99 15.68 -8.90
CA THR A 143 16.88 14.44 -9.67
C THR A 143 17.56 13.21 -9.09
N GLN A 144 16.76 12.30 -8.57
CA GLN A 144 17.03 10.86 -8.70
C GLN A 144 16.02 10.26 -9.69
N PRO A 145 16.24 10.35 -11.02
CA PRO A 145 15.27 9.89 -12.02
C PRO A 145 14.91 8.41 -11.88
N LEU A 146 15.82 7.60 -11.33
CA LEU A 146 15.61 6.18 -11.03
C LEU A 146 14.42 5.88 -10.09
N HIS A 147 14.08 6.82 -9.21
CA HIS A 147 13.01 6.62 -8.22
C HIS A 147 11.65 7.16 -8.68
N VAL A 148 11.66 8.05 -9.67
CA VAL A 148 10.46 8.74 -10.14
C VAL A 148 9.35 7.79 -10.58
N PRO A 149 9.59 6.73 -11.36
CA PRO A 149 8.53 5.79 -11.73
C PRO A 149 7.84 5.15 -10.52
N ARG A 150 8.60 4.79 -9.47
CA ARG A 150 8.05 4.19 -8.26
C ARG A 150 7.29 5.20 -7.40
N ILE A 151 7.73 6.46 -7.37
CA ILE A 151 6.99 7.52 -6.68
C ILE A 151 5.58 7.64 -7.26
N TYR A 152 5.47 7.70 -8.58
CA TYR A 152 4.18 7.79 -9.25
C TYR A 152 3.40 6.48 -9.20
N GLY A 153 4.02 5.38 -9.64
CA GLY A 153 3.33 4.11 -9.86
C GLY A 153 3.11 3.29 -8.58
N LEU A 154 4.04 3.34 -7.63
CA LEU A 154 3.97 2.50 -6.44
C LEU A 154 3.47 3.24 -5.19
N ALA A 155 3.77 4.55 -5.04
CA ALA A 155 3.27 5.32 -3.90
C ALA A 155 1.97 6.07 -4.24
N ARG A 156 2.01 7.00 -5.21
CA ARG A 156 0.90 7.92 -5.47
C ARG A 156 -0.32 7.25 -6.09
N ALA A 157 -0.10 6.32 -7.04
CA ALA A 157 -1.21 5.61 -7.68
C ALA A 157 -1.96 4.73 -6.68
N PHE A 158 -1.26 4.00 -5.81
CA PHE A 158 -1.89 3.20 -4.75
C PHE A 158 -2.61 4.07 -3.73
N CYS A 159 -2.01 5.19 -3.28
CA CYS A 159 -2.69 6.13 -2.41
C CYS A 159 -4.00 6.66 -3.03
N ALA A 160 -3.98 7.00 -4.32
CA ALA A 160 -5.18 7.44 -5.03
C ALA A 160 -6.25 6.35 -5.13
N LEU A 161 -5.87 5.08 -5.36
CA LEU A 161 -6.80 3.96 -5.37
C LEU A 161 -7.42 3.71 -3.98
N LEU A 162 -6.64 3.86 -2.92
CA LEU A 162 -7.14 3.71 -1.55
C LEU A 162 -8.05 4.88 -1.11
N GLU A 163 -8.02 6.00 -1.83
CA GLU A 163 -8.97 7.11 -1.74
C GLU A 163 -10.18 6.95 -2.68
N GLU A 164 -10.30 5.84 -3.42
CA GLU A 164 -11.28 5.60 -4.48
C GLU A 164 -11.21 6.65 -5.63
N ASN A 165 -10.07 7.28 -5.81
CA ASN A 165 -9.83 8.24 -6.89
C ASN A 165 -9.12 7.58 -8.07
N ARG A 166 -9.87 6.79 -8.86
CA ARG A 166 -9.37 6.02 -9.99
C ARG A 166 -8.77 6.89 -11.08
N SER A 167 -9.39 8.04 -11.39
CA SER A 167 -8.90 8.97 -12.41
C SER A 167 -7.51 9.49 -12.06
N ARG A 168 -7.28 9.82 -10.79
CA ARG A 168 -5.96 10.21 -10.30
C ARG A 168 -4.97 9.07 -10.38
N ALA A 169 -5.35 7.86 -10.03
CA ALA A 169 -4.47 6.70 -10.13
C ALA A 169 -4.01 6.44 -11.56
N VAL A 170 -4.90 6.56 -12.55
CA VAL A 170 -4.57 6.45 -13.98
C VAL A 170 -3.59 7.55 -14.39
N ALA A 171 -3.80 8.80 -13.96
CA ALA A 171 -2.88 9.91 -14.26
C ALA A 171 -1.48 9.69 -13.63
N GLU A 172 -1.41 9.19 -12.40
CA GLU A 172 -0.15 8.85 -11.74
C GLU A 172 0.57 7.68 -12.44
N GLN A 173 -0.16 6.64 -12.90
CA GLN A 173 0.42 5.57 -13.70
C GLN A 173 0.95 6.07 -15.04
N ALA A 174 0.22 6.94 -15.74
CA ALA A 174 0.71 7.55 -16.97
C ALA A 174 2.00 8.38 -16.74
N ALA A 175 2.11 9.06 -15.60
CA ALA A 175 3.33 9.77 -15.23
C ALA A 175 4.49 8.79 -14.93
N ALA A 176 4.23 7.66 -14.29
CA ALA A 176 5.22 6.60 -14.05
C ALA A 176 5.78 6.05 -15.38
N LEU A 177 4.90 5.77 -16.36
CA LEU A 177 5.29 5.26 -17.67
C LEU A 177 6.18 6.25 -18.42
N ARG A 178 5.78 7.54 -18.45
CA ARG A 178 6.60 8.58 -19.08
C ARG A 178 7.98 8.71 -18.43
N ALA A 179 8.06 8.59 -17.12
CA ALA A 179 9.34 8.63 -16.39
C ALA A 179 10.21 7.41 -16.69
N GLU A 180 9.64 6.22 -16.82
CA GLU A 180 10.35 5.01 -17.25
C GLU A 180 10.88 5.14 -18.69
N ASP A 181 10.09 5.68 -19.61
CA ASP A 181 10.50 5.89 -21.00
C ASP A 181 11.64 6.92 -21.13
N ALA A 182 11.59 7.98 -20.31
CA ALA A 182 12.63 9.01 -20.28
C ALA A 182 13.95 8.52 -19.62
N THR A 183 13.86 7.60 -18.68
CA THR A 183 15.02 7.05 -17.98
C THR A 183 14.82 5.54 -17.80
N PRO A 184 15.10 4.74 -18.82
CA PRO A 184 14.93 3.30 -18.75
C PRO A 184 15.69 2.71 -17.57
N THR A 185 15.00 2.10 -16.65
CA THR A 185 15.55 1.42 -15.50
C THR A 185 15.23 -0.06 -15.59
N VAL A 186 15.97 -0.85 -14.89
CA VAL A 186 15.81 -2.30 -14.82
C VAL A 186 14.82 -2.76 -13.76
N TYR A 187 14.47 -1.86 -12.86
CA TYR A 187 13.46 -2.13 -11.84
C TYR A 187 12.12 -1.55 -12.30
N HIS A 188 11.44 -2.28 -13.17
CA HIS A 188 10.11 -1.94 -13.69
C HIS A 188 9.00 -2.06 -12.63
N SER A 189 9.23 -1.49 -11.46
CA SER A 189 8.26 -1.50 -10.35
C SER A 189 7.37 -0.24 -10.33
N GLY A 190 7.30 0.47 -11.46
CA GLY A 190 6.37 1.59 -11.65
C GLY A 190 4.94 1.17 -12.01
N GLY A 191 4.70 -0.14 -12.18
CA GLY A 191 3.38 -0.69 -12.49
C GLY A 191 3.09 -0.92 -13.98
N ARG A 192 4.07 -0.72 -14.86
CA ARG A 192 3.92 -0.93 -16.33
C ARG A 192 3.34 -2.28 -16.67
N TYR A 193 3.83 -3.34 -16.06
CA TYR A 193 3.47 -4.73 -16.35
C TYR A 193 2.37 -5.28 -15.45
N GLY A 194 1.83 -4.45 -14.55
CA GLY A 194 0.83 -4.87 -13.57
C GLY A 194 -0.33 -3.90 -13.44
N LEU A 195 -0.23 -2.95 -12.53
CA LEU A 195 -1.34 -2.04 -12.20
C LEU A 195 -1.83 -1.24 -13.42
N ASN A 196 -0.93 -0.80 -14.29
CA ASN A 196 -1.30 -0.08 -15.52
C ASN A 196 -2.15 -0.95 -16.46
N LEU A 197 -1.83 -2.25 -16.57
CA LEU A 197 -2.61 -3.20 -17.37
C LEU A 197 -4.02 -3.40 -16.80
N LEU A 198 -4.14 -3.55 -15.49
CA LEU A 198 -5.44 -3.65 -14.82
C LEU A 198 -6.29 -2.39 -15.04
N LEU A 199 -5.71 -1.20 -14.80
CA LEU A 199 -6.44 0.07 -14.98
C LEU A 199 -6.82 0.30 -16.44
N GLY A 200 -5.95 -0.06 -17.39
CA GLY A 200 -6.23 -0.02 -18.82
C GLY A 200 -7.34 -0.98 -19.23
N ALA A 201 -7.35 -2.21 -18.71
CA ALA A 201 -8.42 -3.17 -18.93
C ALA A 201 -9.75 -2.66 -18.37
N LEU A 202 -9.76 -2.14 -17.15
CA LEU A 202 -10.97 -1.60 -16.50
C LEU A 202 -11.58 -0.41 -17.26
N SER A 203 -10.75 0.48 -17.76
CA SER A 203 -11.19 1.66 -18.51
C SER A 203 -11.48 1.38 -19.99
N GLY A 204 -11.10 0.22 -20.52
CA GLY A 204 -11.16 -0.09 -21.94
C GLY A 204 -10.09 0.61 -22.78
N ALA A 205 -9.07 1.16 -22.14
CA ALA A 205 -7.97 1.87 -22.82
C ALA A 205 -6.89 0.93 -23.39
N ILE A 206 -6.96 -0.37 -23.11
CA ILE A 206 -6.06 -1.39 -23.65
C ILE A 206 -6.86 -2.50 -24.35
N THR A 207 -6.43 -2.88 -25.55
CA THR A 207 -6.98 -4.01 -26.28
C THR A 207 -6.31 -5.33 -25.85
N ARG A 208 -6.96 -6.47 -26.15
CA ARG A 208 -6.38 -7.78 -25.85
C ARG A 208 -5.02 -8.02 -26.50
N PRO A 209 -4.78 -7.70 -27.79
CA PRO A 209 -3.47 -7.86 -28.44
C PRO A 209 -2.38 -6.99 -27.80
N GLU A 210 -2.68 -5.74 -27.44
CA GLU A 210 -1.74 -4.85 -26.75
C GLU A 210 -1.38 -5.38 -25.36
N PHE A 211 -2.38 -5.85 -24.62
CA PHE A 211 -2.20 -6.49 -23.33
C PHE A 211 -1.27 -7.70 -23.44
N ASP A 212 -1.57 -8.64 -24.34
CA ASP A 212 -0.80 -9.88 -24.54
C ASP A 212 0.65 -9.59 -24.96
N ALA A 213 0.88 -8.56 -25.79
CA ALA A 213 2.23 -8.12 -26.17
C ALA A 213 3.05 -7.64 -24.95
N ILE A 214 2.42 -6.90 -24.04
CA ILE A 214 3.10 -6.39 -22.84
C ILE A 214 3.40 -7.52 -21.86
N VAL A 215 2.44 -8.41 -21.60
CA VAL A 215 2.63 -9.55 -20.65
C VAL A 215 3.66 -10.55 -21.15
N SER A 216 3.85 -10.67 -22.47
CA SER A 216 4.85 -11.55 -23.09
C SER A 216 6.26 -10.97 -23.01
N SER A 217 6.43 -9.72 -22.55
CA SER A 217 7.74 -9.10 -22.46
C SER A 217 8.55 -9.64 -21.25
N PRO A 218 9.90 -9.65 -21.34
CA PRO A 218 10.74 -10.14 -20.24
C PRO A 218 10.57 -9.40 -18.91
N GLY A 219 10.08 -8.16 -18.93
CA GLY A 219 9.84 -7.34 -17.74
C GLY A 219 8.58 -7.73 -16.94
N ALA A 220 7.68 -8.51 -17.53
CA ALA A 220 6.40 -8.90 -16.91
C ALA A 220 6.50 -10.02 -15.87
N GLY A 221 7.71 -10.57 -15.60
CA GLY A 221 7.92 -11.75 -14.77
C GLY A 221 7.86 -11.53 -13.26
N PHE A 222 7.64 -10.32 -12.76
CA PHE A 222 7.60 -10.03 -11.34
C PHE A 222 6.26 -10.39 -10.73
N ARG A 223 6.31 -11.08 -9.59
CA ARG A 223 5.14 -11.61 -8.92
C ARG A 223 4.09 -10.54 -8.56
N TRP A 224 4.55 -9.37 -8.09
CA TRP A 224 3.68 -8.22 -7.80
C TRP A 224 2.92 -7.76 -9.05
N ASP A 225 3.63 -7.53 -10.15
CA ASP A 225 3.03 -7.08 -11.42
C ASP A 225 2.14 -8.15 -12.03
N ARG A 226 2.59 -9.41 -12.03
CA ARG A 226 1.82 -10.55 -12.54
C ARG A 226 0.45 -10.69 -11.88
N MET A 227 0.36 -10.46 -10.56
CA MET A 227 -0.92 -10.46 -9.84
C MET A 227 -1.91 -9.45 -10.45
N PHE A 228 -1.47 -8.21 -10.68
CA PHE A 228 -2.34 -7.18 -11.28
C PHE A 228 -2.61 -7.43 -12.76
N ALA A 229 -1.65 -7.95 -13.51
CA ALA A 229 -1.85 -8.36 -14.90
C ALA A 229 -2.93 -9.45 -15.01
N LEU A 230 -2.90 -10.46 -14.15
CA LEU A 230 -3.93 -11.52 -14.11
C LEU A 230 -5.32 -10.95 -13.81
N PHE A 231 -5.44 -9.98 -12.91
CA PHE A 231 -6.69 -9.26 -12.70
C PHE A 231 -7.13 -8.49 -13.94
N GLY A 232 -6.20 -7.87 -14.68
CA GLY A 232 -6.49 -7.23 -15.97
C GLY A 232 -6.94 -8.23 -17.04
N GLN A 233 -6.29 -9.38 -17.13
CA GLN A 233 -6.69 -10.48 -18.02
C GLN A 233 -8.11 -10.96 -17.71
N ALA A 234 -8.45 -11.12 -16.43
CA ALA A 234 -9.80 -11.51 -16.01
C ALA A 234 -10.88 -10.52 -16.50
N VAL A 235 -10.60 -9.22 -16.40
CA VAL A 235 -11.52 -8.18 -16.90
C VAL A 235 -11.69 -8.29 -18.42
N LEU A 236 -10.61 -8.47 -19.18
CA LEU A 236 -10.67 -8.60 -20.65
C LEU A 236 -11.41 -9.87 -21.07
N ALA A 237 -11.13 -11.01 -20.43
CA ALA A 237 -11.80 -12.28 -20.70
C ALA A 237 -13.30 -12.21 -20.36
N GLY A 238 -13.67 -11.67 -19.20
CA GLY A 238 -15.05 -11.53 -18.76
C GLY A 238 -15.88 -10.66 -19.71
N ARG A 239 -15.34 -9.53 -20.14
CA ARG A 239 -15.99 -8.66 -21.16
C ARG A 239 -16.15 -9.31 -22.50
N ALA A 240 -15.26 -10.23 -22.87
CA ALA A 240 -15.37 -11.02 -24.09
C ALA A 240 -16.35 -12.21 -23.95
N GLY A 241 -17.01 -12.39 -22.82
CA GLY A 241 -17.93 -13.50 -22.54
C GLY A 241 -17.24 -14.80 -22.08
N GLY A 242 -15.94 -14.80 -21.87
CA GLY A 242 -15.15 -15.93 -21.38
C GLY A 242 -15.17 -16.04 -19.84
N ALA A 243 -16.33 -16.32 -19.24
CA ALA A 243 -16.51 -16.33 -17.80
C ALA A 243 -15.55 -17.31 -17.07
N ASP A 244 -15.35 -18.52 -17.62
CA ASP A 244 -14.45 -19.52 -17.03
C ASP A 244 -12.99 -19.08 -17.07
N GLU A 245 -12.53 -18.49 -18.20
CA GLU A 245 -11.18 -17.92 -18.31
C GLU A 245 -11.00 -16.77 -17.31
N ALA A 246 -12.01 -15.92 -17.18
CA ALA A 246 -11.97 -14.79 -16.24
C ALA A 246 -11.83 -15.27 -14.79
N VAL A 247 -12.62 -16.28 -14.38
CA VAL A 247 -12.54 -16.87 -13.03
C VAL A 247 -11.18 -17.52 -12.80
N ALA A 248 -10.69 -18.30 -13.75
CA ALA A 248 -9.38 -18.94 -13.65
C ALA A 248 -8.25 -17.90 -13.48
N ALA A 249 -8.30 -16.79 -14.20
CA ALA A 249 -7.34 -15.69 -14.06
C ALA A 249 -7.41 -15.02 -12.68
N VAL A 250 -8.61 -14.84 -12.10
CA VAL A 250 -8.76 -14.31 -10.72
C VAL A 250 -8.19 -15.30 -9.71
N ASP A 251 -8.49 -16.60 -9.82
CA ASP A 251 -8.01 -17.63 -8.88
C ASP A 251 -6.46 -17.73 -8.95
N GLU A 252 -5.87 -17.62 -10.14
CA GLU A 252 -4.42 -17.52 -10.30
C GLU A 252 -3.88 -16.22 -9.68
N ALA A 253 -4.53 -15.07 -9.89
CA ALA A 253 -4.14 -13.79 -9.28
C ALA A 253 -4.15 -13.87 -7.75
N ILE A 254 -5.14 -14.53 -7.14
CA ILE A 254 -5.23 -14.77 -5.70
C ILE A 254 -4.04 -15.61 -5.23
N THR A 255 -3.69 -16.66 -5.96
CA THR A 255 -2.57 -17.56 -5.64
C THR A 255 -1.23 -16.83 -5.75
N VAL A 256 -0.99 -16.15 -6.86
CA VAL A 256 0.21 -15.34 -7.09
C VAL A 256 0.31 -14.21 -6.06
N GLY A 257 -0.82 -13.57 -5.74
CA GLY A 257 -0.93 -12.47 -4.79
C GLY A 257 -0.96 -12.88 -3.31
N ALA A 258 -0.82 -14.17 -2.97
CA ALA A 258 -0.90 -14.63 -1.59
C ALA A 258 -0.01 -13.87 -0.58
N PRO A 259 1.24 -13.49 -0.91
CA PRO A 259 2.08 -12.69 -0.02
C PRO A 259 1.65 -11.22 0.12
N TYR A 260 0.83 -10.70 -0.78
CA TYR A 260 0.55 -9.27 -0.93
C TYR A 260 -0.88 -8.93 -0.49
N ALA A 261 -1.10 -8.92 0.81
CA ALA A 261 -2.42 -8.83 1.42
C ALA A 261 -3.26 -7.64 0.94
N MET A 262 -2.69 -6.44 0.89
CA MET A 262 -3.37 -5.23 0.44
C MET A 262 -3.59 -5.23 -1.07
N GLY A 263 -2.53 -5.46 -1.86
CA GLY A 263 -2.60 -5.44 -3.32
C GLY A 263 -3.61 -6.43 -3.89
N ARG A 264 -3.64 -7.66 -3.34
CA ARG A 264 -4.60 -8.70 -3.73
C ARG A 264 -6.05 -8.25 -3.51
N ARG A 265 -6.36 -7.71 -2.34
CA ARG A 265 -7.73 -7.29 -2.01
C ARG A 265 -8.15 -6.02 -2.75
N LEU A 266 -7.19 -5.14 -3.04
CA LEU A 266 -7.44 -4.00 -3.91
C LEU A 266 -7.76 -4.48 -5.36
N GLY A 267 -7.01 -5.46 -5.88
CA GLY A 267 -7.30 -6.09 -7.16
C GLY A 267 -8.69 -6.72 -7.18
N LEU A 268 -9.06 -7.50 -6.16
CA LEU A 268 -10.41 -8.09 -6.02
C LEU A 268 -11.51 -7.01 -5.99
N ARG A 269 -11.31 -5.90 -5.26
CA ARG A 269 -12.24 -4.77 -5.23
C ARG A 269 -12.45 -4.18 -6.63
N LEU A 270 -11.37 -3.99 -7.38
CA LEU A 270 -11.42 -3.39 -8.71
C LEU A 270 -12.08 -4.31 -9.74
N VAL A 271 -11.73 -5.60 -9.73
CA VAL A 271 -12.28 -6.60 -10.66
C VAL A 271 -13.74 -6.91 -10.37
N ALA A 272 -14.14 -6.94 -9.10
CA ALA A 272 -15.53 -7.24 -8.72
C ALA A 272 -16.55 -6.29 -9.36
N GLU A 273 -16.18 -5.03 -9.58
CA GLU A 273 -17.04 -4.05 -10.24
C GLU A 273 -17.29 -4.40 -11.72
N ALA A 274 -16.24 -4.81 -12.44
CA ALA A 274 -16.37 -5.30 -13.82
C ALA A 274 -17.16 -6.61 -13.87
N ALA A 275 -16.88 -7.54 -12.95
CA ALA A 275 -17.57 -8.81 -12.87
C ALA A 275 -19.09 -8.66 -12.57
N LEU A 276 -19.47 -7.67 -11.75
CA LEU A 276 -20.88 -7.33 -11.52
C LEU A 276 -21.55 -6.78 -12.78
N ALA A 277 -20.83 -5.90 -13.50
CA ALA A 277 -21.38 -5.28 -14.72
C ALA A 277 -21.54 -6.29 -15.86
N ASP A 278 -20.61 -7.21 -16.00
CA ASP A 278 -20.52 -8.17 -17.12
C ASP A 278 -21.10 -9.58 -16.76
N GLY A 279 -21.52 -9.80 -15.49
CA GLY A 279 -22.26 -11.00 -15.05
C GLY A 279 -21.40 -12.26 -14.94
N TRP A 280 -20.16 -12.19 -14.44
CA TRP A 280 -19.27 -13.34 -14.30
C TRP A 280 -18.63 -13.46 -12.90
N GLY A 281 -18.13 -14.66 -12.58
CA GLY A 281 -17.35 -14.93 -11.37
C GLY A 281 -18.14 -14.85 -10.06
N ARG A 282 -17.45 -14.50 -8.98
CA ARG A 282 -18.00 -14.43 -7.62
C ARG A 282 -17.79 -13.06 -6.98
N PRO A 283 -18.26 -11.96 -7.62
CA PRO A 283 -17.95 -10.59 -7.18
C PRO A 283 -18.42 -10.28 -5.77
N ILE A 284 -19.49 -10.89 -5.29
CA ILE A 284 -19.99 -10.70 -3.93
C ILE A 284 -18.99 -11.20 -2.88
N ASP A 285 -18.38 -12.37 -3.10
CA ASP A 285 -17.40 -12.93 -2.18
C ASP A 285 -16.11 -12.10 -2.19
N TRP A 286 -15.66 -11.67 -3.36
CA TRP A 286 -14.49 -10.81 -3.51
C TRP A 286 -14.68 -9.45 -2.83
N LEU A 287 -15.86 -8.85 -2.94
CA LEU A 287 -16.20 -7.59 -2.26
C LEU A 287 -16.27 -7.74 -0.75
N ARG A 288 -16.76 -8.89 -0.24
CA ARG A 288 -16.78 -9.16 1.21
C ARG A 288 -15.36 -9.31 1.74
N GLU A 289 -14.50 -10.09 1.07
CA GLU A 289 -13.08 -10.23 1.44
C GLU A 289 -12.36 -8.88 1.45
N ALA A 290 -12.57 -8.07 0.43
CA ALA A 290 -11.97 -6.73 0.34
C ALA A 290 -12.50 -5.80 1.44
N GLU A 291 -13.83 -5.78 1.67
CA GLU A 291 -14.46 -4.96 2.71
C GLU A 291 -13.93 -5.30 4.10
N ASP A 292 -13.86 -6.59 4.43
CA ASP A 292 -13.33 -7.07 5.72
C ASP A 292 -11.90 -6.57 5.95
N TYR A 293 -11.05 -6.71 4.94
CA TYR A 293 -9.65 -6.29 5.02
C TYR A 293 -9.51 -4.77 5.17
N PHE A 294 -10.14 -3.98 4.28
CA PHE A 294 -9.98 -2.53 4.29
C PHE A 294 -10.66 -1.87 5.48
N HIS A 295 -11.71 -2.48 6.02
CA HIS A 295 -12.30 -2.06 7.28
C HIS A 295 -11.33 -2.30 8.46
N ALA A 296 -10.71 -3.48 8.55
CA ALA A 296 -9.74 -3.81 9.59
C ALA A 296 -8.44 -2.98 9.47
N ALA A 297 -8.05 -2.61 8.25
CA ALA A 297 -6.87 -1.77 7.96
C ALA A 297 -7.11 -0.26 8.13
N ASP A 298 -8.32 0.15 8.56
CA ASP A 298 -8.74 1.55 8.69
C ASP A 298 -8.59 2.36 7.38
N ILE A 299 -9.02 1.76 6.26
CA ILE A 299 -9.11 2.40 4.95
C ILE A 299 -10.60 2.57 4.56
N PRO A 300 -11.27 3.59 5.13
CA PRO A 300 -12.72 3.69 5.08
C PRO A 300 -13.29 3.98 3.68
N ALA A 301 -12.53 4.61 2.79
CA ALA A 301 -12.99 4.91 1.43
C ALA A 301 -13.26 3.61 0.65
N VAL A 302 -12.28 2.70 0.60
CA VAL A 302 -12.41 1.42 -0.11
C VAL A 302 -13.45 0.52 0.55
N ALA A 303 -13.45 0.42 1.90
CA ALA A 303 -14.45 -0.36 2.61
C ALA A 303 -15.88 0.17 2.35
N SER A 304 -16.07 1.49 2.27
CA SER A 304 -17.38 2.09 1.94
C SER A 304 -17.79 1.83 0.51
N ALA A 305 -16.85 1.87 -0.44
CA ALA A 305 -17.12 1.54 -1.84
C ALA A 305 -17.50 0.07 -2.01
N CYS A 306 -16.83 -0.87 -1.33
CA CYS A 306 -17.24 -2.28 -1.31
C CYS A 306 -18.67 -2.44 -0.78
N ARG A 307 -19.01 -1.79 0.34
CA ARG A 307 -20.37 -1.83 0.91
C ARG A 307 -21.41 -1.23 -0.02
N ALA A 308 -21.07 -0.17 -0.76
CA ALA A 308 -21.98 0.43 -1.74
C ALA A 308 -22.31 -0.54 -2.87
N LEU A 309 -21.31 -1.23 -3.43
CA LEU A 309 -21.51 -2.25 -4.47
C LEU A 309 -22.31 -3.46 -3.96
N LEU A 310 -22.01 -3.97 -2.77
CA LEU A 310 -22.76 -5.05 -2.15
C LEU A 310 -24.25 -4.69 -1.98
N ARG A 311 -24.57 -3.46 -1.51
CA ARG A 311 -25.95 -3.01 -1.39
C ARG A 311 -26.63 -2.86 -2.75
N HIS A 312 -25.92 -2.33 -3.74
CA HIS A 312 -26.45 -2.21 -5.11
C HIS A 312 -26.81 -3.58 -5.70
N SER A 313 -26.05 -4.62 -5.34
CA SER A 313 -26.33 -6.01 -5.73
C SER A 313 -27.38 -6.72 -4.84
N GLY A 314 -28.12 -5.98 -4.00
CA GLY A 314 -29.18 -6.53 -3.14
C GLY A 314 -28.69 -7.30 -1.90
N VAL A 315 -27.38 -7.25 -1.61
CA VAL A 315 -26.79 -7.95 -0.46
C VAL A 315 -26.98 -7.13 0.81
N ARG A 316 -27.50 -7.75 1.87
CA ARG A 316 -27.53 -7.12 3.20
C ARG A 316 -26.13 -7.02 3.75
N VAL A 317 -25.66 -5.79 3.99
CA VAL A 317 -24.36 -5.50 4.59
C VAL A 317 -24.59 -5.02 6.01
N ALA A 318 -23.99 -5.69 6.99
CA ALA A 318 -24.01 -5.26 8.38
C ALA A 318 -23.41 -3.86 8.51
N GLN A 319 -24.07 -3.00 9.27
CA GLN A 319 -23.52 -1.67 9.56
C GLN A 319 -22.37 -1.84 10.56
N ARG A 320 -21.13 -1.95 10.03
CA ARG A 320 -19.94 -2.00 10.88
C ARG A 320 -19.68 -0.59 11.43
N ARG A 321 -19.66 -0.49 12.74
CA ARG A 321 -19.29 0.74 13.44
C ARG A 321 -17.77 0.72 13.62
N SER A 322 -17.06 1.56 12.87
CA SER A 322 -15.62 1.81 13.11
C SER A 322 -15.45 2.38 14.53
N GLY A 323 -14.37 2.04 15.23
CA GLY A 323 -14.02 2.67 16.50
C GLY A 323 -14.65 2.06 17.78
N VAL A 324 -15.37 0.93 17.70
CA VAL A 324 -15.90 0.27 18.94
C VAL A 324 -14.77 -0.16 19.88
N THR A 325 -13.60 -0.50 19.35
CA THR A 325 -12.40 -0.89 20.14
C THR A 325 -11.72 0.31 20.80
N GLU A 326 -11.93 1.52 20.31
CA GLU A 326 -11.35 2.75 20.88
C GLU A 326 -12.14 3.30 22.07
N ILE A 327 -13.38 2.82 22.29
CA ILE A 327 -14.19 3.25 23.43
C ILE A 327 -13.65 2.55 24.67
N PRO A 328 -13.16 3.29 25.69
CA PRO A 328 -12.75 2.73 26.97
C PRO A 328 -13.85 1.82 27.56
N SER A 329 -13.44 0.73 28.20
CA SER A 329 -14.37 -0.30 28.70
C SER A 329 -15.49 0.26 29.61
N ALA A 330 -15.16 1.22 30.46
CA ALA A 330 -16.11 1.90 31.33
C ALA A 330 -17.19 2.68 30.55
N LEU A 331 -16.81 3.39 29.48
CA LEU A 331 -17.74 4.13 28.63
C LEU A 331 -18.56 3.19 27.74
N ARG A 332 -17.98 2.07 27.34
CA ARG A 332 -18.68 1.02 26.61
C ARG A 332 -19.75 0.37 27.47
N SER A 333 -19.43 0.10 28.74
CA SER A 333 -20.40 -0.42 29.71
C SER A 333 -21.55 0.56 30.03
N ALA A 334 -21.27 1.87 29.92
CA ALA A 334 -22.30 2.90 30.03
C ALA A 334 -23.15 3.05 28.73
N GLY A 335 -22.93 2.18 27.74
CA GLY A 335 -23.71 2.13 26.50
C GLY A 335 -23.41 3.25 25.50
N LEU A 336 -22.23 3.88 25.56
CA LEU A 336 -21.85 4.88 24.58
C LEU A 336 -21.64 4.23 23.20
N THR A 337 -22.18 4.89 22.19
CA THR A 337 -21.88 4.54 20.79
C THR A 337 -20.61 5.19 20.34
N VAL A 338 -19.99 4.66 19.28
CA VAL A 338 -18.79 5.24 18.65
C VAL A 338 -18.95 6.72 18.36
N ARG A 339 -20.11 7.09 17.79
CA ARG A 339 -20.39 8.48 17.42
C ARG A 339 -20.54 9.40 18.63
N GLU A 340 -21.11 8.92 19.69
CA GLU A 340 -21.16 9.63 20.96
C GLU A 340 -19.77 9.77 21.58
N TYR A 341 -18.91 8.75 21.46
CA TYR A 341 -17.55 8.83 21.93
C TYR A 341 -16.69 9.81 21.12
N GLU A 342 -16.86 9.86 19.78
CA GLU A 342 -16.22 10.89 18.93
C GLU A 342 -16.65 12.30 19.33
N VAL A 343 -17.95 12.52 19.57
CA VAL A 343 -18.45 13.79 20.07
C VAL A 343 -17.88 14.11 21.47
N LEU A 344 -17.82 13.12 22.35
CA LEU A 344 -17.24 13.28 23.71
C LEU A 344 -15.76 13.71 23.65
N ARG A 345 -14.96 13.12 22.77
CA ARG A 345 -13.56 13.51 22.57
C ARG A 345 -13.42 14.97 22.14
N LEU A 346 -14.26 15.41 21.18
CA LEU A 346 -14.24 16.79 20.70
C LEU A 346 -14.77 17.80 21.74
N LEU A 347 -15.60 17.36 22.68
CA LEU A 347 -16.00 18.15 23.83
C LEU A 347 -14.84 18.37 24.83
N ALA A 348 -13.88 17.44 24.92
CA ALA A 348 -12.65 17.63 25.69
C ALA A 348 -11.81 18.80 25.15
N ASP A 349 -11.82 19.03 23.83
CA ASP A 349 -11.18 20.17 23.16
C ASP A 349 -11.99 21.49 23.29
N ARG A 350 -13.07 21.48 24.06
CA ARG A 350 -14.00 22.62 24.29
C ARG A 350 -14.65 23.16 23.02
N LEU A 351 -14.78 22.39 21.97
CA LEU A 351 -15.39 22.79 20.70
C LEU A 351 -16.91 23.01 20.85
N GLY A 352 -17.45 23.99 20.12
CA GLY A 352 -18.89 24.26 20.04
C GLY A 352 -19.61 23.25 19.13
N ASN A 353 -20.95 23.16 19.20
CA ASN A 353 -21.74 22.20 18.40
C ASN A 353 -21.52 22.38 16.89
N ARG A 354 -21.32 23.63 16.43
CA ARG A 354 -21.06 23.93 15.02
C ARG A 354 -19.70 23.41 14.58
N GLU A 355 -18.65 23.64 15.38
CA GLU A 355 -17.30 23.17 15.10
C GLU A 355 -17.21 21.64 15.13
N ILE A 356 -17.91 20.99 16.07
CA ILE A 356 -18.03 19.53 16.12
C ILE A 356 -18.78 19.02 14.89
N ALA A 357 -19.85 19.69 14.47
CA ALA A 357 -20.63 19.35 13.31
C ALA A 357 -19.78 19.40 12.02
N ASP A 358 -19.01 20.46 11.84
CA ASP A 358 -18.11 20.64 10.70
C ASP A 358 -17.02 19.55 10.69
N ARG A 359 -16.40 19.26 11.85
CA ARG A 359 -15.34 18.26 11.99
C ARG A 359 -15.81 16.82 11.76
N LEU A 360 -17.05 16.52 12.15
CA LEU A 360 -17.64 15.19 12.02
C LEU A 360 -18.54 15.05 10.78
N HIS A 361 -18.63 16.06 9.94
CA HIS A 361 -19.52 16.12 8.77
C HIS A 361 -20.97 15.78 9.14
N LEU A 362 -21.50 16.43 10.20
CA LEU A 362 -22.85 16.28 10.70
C LEU A 362 -23.62 17.60 10.64
N SER A 363 -24.94 17.54 10.85
CA SER A 363 -25.72 18.73 11.16
C SER A 363 -25.54 19.13 12.64
N THR A 364 -25.58 20.42 12.96
CA THR A 364 -25.53 20.94 14.33
C THR A 364 -26.62 20.29 15.20
N ARG A 365 -27.82 20.07 14.65
CA ARG A 365 -28.93 19.39 15.31
C ARG A 365 -28.60 17.92 15.65
N THR A 366 -27.82 17.25 14.83
CA THR A 366 -27.35 15.87 15.10
C THR A 366 -26.36 15.85 16.26
N VAL A 367 -25.44 16.81 16.32
CA VAL A 367 -24.51 16.97 17.44
C VAL A 367 -25.23 17.26 18.75
N GLU A 368 -26.24 18.12 18.73
CA GLU A 368 -27.11 18.40 19.89
C GLU A 368 -27.78 17.13 20.43
N LYS A 369 -28.30 16.29 19.54
CA LYS A 369 -28.87 14.99 19.93
C LYS A 369 -27.82 14.06 20.57
N HIS A 370 -26.61 14.01 20.03
CA HIS A 370 -25.53 13.21 20.62
C HIS A 370 -25.10 13.75 21.99
N VAL A 371 -25.01 15.06 22.17
CA VAL A 371 -24.70 15.69 23.46
C VAL A 371 -25.79 15.39 24.49
N SER A 372 -27.07 15.50 24.13
CA SER A 372 -28.18 15.15 25.00
C SER A 372 -28.14 13.67 25.41
N SER A 373 -27.89 12.78 24.45
CA SER A 373 -27.75 11.34 24.71
C SER A 373 -26.57 11.03 25.64
N LEU A 374 -25.44 11.71 25.45
CA LEU A 374 -24.25 11.60 26.30
C LEU A 374 -24.54 12.02 27.76
N ILE A 375 -25.21 13.16 27.93
CA ILE A 375 -25.66 13.65 29.26
C ILE A 375 -26.52 12.59 29.95
N THR A 376 -27.49 12.04 29.23
CA THR A 376 -28.38 10.97 29.77
C THR A 376 -27.61 9.72 30.16
N LYS A 377 -26.68 9.24 29.28
CA LYS A 377 -25.93 7.98 29.50
C LYS A 377 -24.87 8.10 30.57
N THR A 378 -24.28 9.28 30.74
CA THR A 378 -23.25 9.55 31.76
C THR A 378 -23.83 9.98 33.10
N GLY A 379 -25.11 10.35 33.12
CA GLY A 379 -25.77 10.89 34.33
C GLY A 379 -25.27 12.27 34.75
N LEU A 380 -24.58 12.98 33.88
CA LEU A 380 -24.02 14.30 34.18
C LEU A 380 -25.09 15.40 34.01
N PRO A 381 -25.01 16.50 34.82
CA PRO A 381 -26.10 17.48 34.87
C PRO A 381 -26.19 18.36 33.63
N ASN A 382 -25.09 18.62 32.95
CA ASN A 382 -25.06 19.51 31.79
C ASN A 382 -23.81 19.32 30.91
N ARG A 383 -23.74 20.11 29.80
CA ARG A 383 -22.62 20.09 28.85
C ARG A 383 -21.27 20.44 29.49
N ILE A 384 -21.23 21.36 30.45
CA ILE A 384 -19.99 21.78 31.10
C ILE A 384 -19.38 20.60 31.85
N ALA A 385 -20.18 19.97 32.71
CA ALA A 385 -19.78 18.77 33.44
C ALA A 385 -19.36 17.63 32.48
N LEU A 386 -20.04 17.48 31.32
CA LEU A 386 -19.67 16.51 30.30
C LEU A 386 -18.31 16.82 29.65
N SER A 387 -18.00 18.09 29.39
CA SER A 387 -16.70 18.52 28.86
C SER A 387 -15.57 18.29 29.87
N GLU A 388 -15.78 18.60 31.13
CA GLU A 388 -14.80 18.31 32.21
C GLU A 388 -14.55 16.82 32.38
N TYR A 389 -15.61 16.03 32.32
CA TYR A 389 -15.53 14.57 32.36
C TYR A 389 -14.72 14.04 31.15
N ALA A 390 -14.95 14.59 29.96
CA ALA A 390 -14.22 14.22 28.75
C ALA A 390 -12.70 14.50 28.87
N VAL A 391 -12.30 15.66 29.39
CA VAL A 391 -10.90 16.02 29.65
C VAL A 391 -10.25 15.01 30.61
N ASN A 392 -10.93 14.66 31.70
CA ASN A 392 -10.41 13.74 32.71
C ASN A 392 -10.32 12.29 32.19
N THR A 393 -11.13 11.93 31.21
CA THR A 393 -11.15 10.58 30.62
C THR A 393 -10.16 10.46 29.46
N ALA A 394 -9.92 11.52 28.70
CA ALA A 394 -8.93 11.56 27.63
C ALA A 394 -7.48 11.58 28.13
N GLY A 395 -7.23 12.09 29.35
CA GLY A 395 -5.91 12.10 29.97
C GLY A 395 -5.48 10.77 30.62
N ARG A 396 -6.32 9.74 30.58
CA ARG A 396 -6.06 8.40 31.15
C ARG A 396 -5.98 7.28 30.12
N ALA A 397 -6.08 7.58 28.85
CA ALA A 397 -5.91 6.67 27.70
C ALA A 397 -4.64 7.05 26.93
#